data_92be44b7811deec84b5d31193ff1c2aa
#
_entry.id   92be44b7811deec84b5d31193ff1c2aa
#
_cell.length_a   1.000
_cell.length_b   1.000
_cell.length_c   1.000
_cell.angle_alpha   90.00
_cell.angle_beta   90.00
_cell.angle_gamma   90.00
#
_symmetry.space_group_name_H-M   'P 1'
#
loop_
_entity.id
_entity.type
_entity.pdbx_description
1 polymer ?
#
loop_
_entity_poly.entity_id
_entity_poly.type
_entity_poly.pdbx_seq_one_letter_code
_entity_poly.pdbx_strand_id
1 'polypeptide(L)'
;MGDKMLSKTCRDENFFKVFKELKHSQSLNLPNNNKLEMYYTKIMNNKFDYTALIELLCENITNYVFSRKENLEASEKRKISNLTIKAIKEFRKIKNEDDNGSGGELGEILLYTFLESRLNAFKLLSKMELKTNSSDYIKGADGIYLYEYEDE
;
A
#
# COMPACT_ATOMS: atom_id res chain seq x y z
N MET A 1 -20.42 20.41 -10.94
CA MET A 1 -19.11 19.98 -10.42
C MET A 1 -19.21 18.48 -10.32
N GLY A 2 -18.70 17.74 -11.33
CA GLY A 2 -18.85 16.29 -11.33
C GLY A 2 -18.07 15.69 -10.16
N ASP A 3 -18.75 14.84 -9.41
CA ASP A 3 -18.13 14.01 -8.37
C ASP A 3 -16.97 13.25 -9.02
N LYS A 4 -15.77 13.66 -8.69
CA LYS A 4 -14.57 12.93 -9.07
C LYS A 4 -14.52 11.72 -8.14
N MET A 5 -15.17 10.63 -8.55
CA MET A 5 -15.09 9.35 -7.86
C MET A 5 -13.63 9.09 -7.47
N LEU A 6 -13.40 8.70 -6.23
CA LEU A 6 -12.08 8.26 -5.79
C LEU A 6 -11.60 7.13 -6.70
N SER A 7 -10.36 7.22 -7.14
CA SER A 7 -9.75 6.21 -8.01
C SER A 7 -8.58 5.54 -7.30
N LYS A 8 -8.22 4.34 -7.73
CA LYS A 8 -7.01 3.66 -7.26
C LYS A 8 -5.78 4.53 -7.42
N THR A 9 -4.89 4.49 -6.46
CA THR A 9 -3.56 5.09 -6.53
C THR A 9 -2.50 4.06 -6.94
N CYS A 10 -2.75 2.77 -6.69
CA CYS A 10 -1.94 1.64 -7.14
C CYS A 10 -2.35 1.17 -8.53
N ARG A 11 -1.39 0.69 -9.32
CA ARG A 11 -1.63 0.07 -10.61
C ARG A 11 -1.71 -1.44 -10.45
N ASP A 12 -2.85 -2.04 -10.79
CA ASP A 12 -3.06 -3.49 -10.68
C ASP A 12 -2.03 -4.30 -11.49
N GLU A 13 -1.62 -3.78 -12.66
CA GLU A 13 -0.58 -4.42 -13.49
C GLU A 13 0.72 -4.63 -12.73
N ASN A 14 1.14 -3.67 -11.92
CA ASN A 14 2.39 -3.75 -11.15
C ASN A 14 2.26 -4.75 -10.00
N PHE A 15 1.08 -4.84 -9.38
CA PHE A 15 0.79 -5.87 -8.39
C PHE A 15 0.96 -7.27 -8.98
N PHE A 16 0.35 -7.57 -10.12
CA PHE A 16 0.42 -8.89 -10.75
C PHE A 16 1.78 -9.22 -11.41
N LYS A 17 2.66 -8.24 -11.60
CA LYS A 17 4.05 -8.52 -11.95
C LYS A 17 4.79 -9.19 -10.80
N VAL A 18 4.46 -8.86 -9.55
CA VAL A 18 5.14 -9.33 -8.34
C VAL A 18 4.45 -10.53 -7.74
N PHE A 19 3.12 -10.48 -7.61
CA PHE A 19 2.34 -11.51 -6.94
C PHE A 19 1.61 -12.42 -7.92
N LYS A 20 1.56 -13.70 -7.57
CA LYS A 20 0.69 -14.68 -8.21
C LYS A 20 -0.32 -15.20 -7.22
N GLU A 21 -1.55 -15.32 -7.66
CA GLU A 21 -2.61 -15.93 -6.90
C GLU A 21 -2.42 -17.45 -6.88
N LEU A 22 -2.50 -18.04 -5.71
CA LEU A 22 -2.57 -19.47 -5.53
C LEU A 22 -4.04 -19.89 -5.62
N LYS A 23 -4.43 -20.42 -6.78
CA LYS A 23 -5.77 -20.98 -6.97
C LYS A 23 -5.94 -22.26 -6.18
N HIS A 24 -7.00 -22.35 -5.40
CA HIS A 24 -7.39 -23.57 -4.70
C HIS A 24 -8.83 -23.93 -5.03
N SER A 25 -9.11 -25.22 -5.09
CA SER A 25 -10.45 -25.75 -5.39
C SER A 25 -11.26 -26.13 -4.15
N GLN A 26 -10.71 -25.94 -2.96
CA GLN A 26 -11.37 -26.31 -1.71
C GLN A 26 -12.40 -25.25 -1.33
N SER A 27 -13.65 -25.70 -1.11
CA SER A 27 -14.63 -24.89 -0.41
C SER A 27 -14.25 -24.88 1.08
N LEU A 28 -13.93 -23.71 1.59
CA LEU A 28 -13.54 -23.55 2.99
C LEU A 28 -14.75 -23.39 3.91
N ASN A 29 -15.97 -23.40 3.36
CA ASN A 29 -17.23 -23.18 4.11
C ASN A 29 -17.16 -22.00 5.08
N LEU A 30 -16.52 -20.92 4.64
CA LEU A 30 -16.37 -19.71 5.44
C LEU A 30 -17.76 -19.07 5.67
N PRO A 31 -18.03 -18.55 6.87
CA PRO A 31 -19.29 -17.86 7.14
C PRO A 31 -19.41 -16.58 6.29
N ASN A 32 -20.65 -16.19 5.98
CA ASN A 32 -20.97 -14.93 5.30
C ASN A 32 -20.34 -14.75 3.92
N ASN A 33 -20.22 -15.83 3.14
CA ASN A 33 -19.59 -15.80 1.81
C ASN A 33 -18.15 -15.25 1.78
N ASN A 34 -17.46 -15.28 2.90
CA ASN A 34 -16.06 -14.86 2.96
C ASN A 34 -15.21 -15.70 2.00
N LYS A 35 -14.28 -15.05 1.31
CA LYS A 35 -13.35 -15.69 0.39
C LYS A 35 -11.93 -15.64 0.98
N LEU A 36 -11.19 -16.74 0.85
CA LEU A 36 -9.75 -16.75 1.12
C LEU A 36 -9.02 -16.63 -0.20
N GLU A 37 -8.28 -15.56 -0.35
CA GLU A 37 -7.34 -15.36 -1.47
C GLU A 37 -5.90 -15.49 -0.94
N MET A 38 -5.11 -16.30 -1.60
CA MET A 38 -3.71 -16.52 -1.25
C MET A 38 -2.81 -16.04 -2.37
N TYR A 39 -1.77 -15.29 -2.01
CA TYR A 39 -0.80 -14.75 -2.95
C TYR A 39 0.61 -15.12 -2.53
N TYR A 40 1.47 -15.32 -3.52
CA TYR A 40 2.90 -15.53 -3.29
C TYR A 40 3.71 -14.67 -4.25
N THR A 41 4.90 -14.26 -3.82
CA THR A 41 5.85 -13.55 -4.70
C THR A 41 6.40 -14.53 -5.73
N LYS A 42 6.63 -14.03 -6.94
CA LYS A 42 7.23 -14.87 -7.99
C LYS A 42 8.56 -15.45 -7.55
N ILE A 43 8.82 -16.67 -7.99
CA ILE A 43 10.07 -17.37 -7.75
C ILE A 43 10.87 -17.35 -9.05
N MET A 44 12.09 -16.87 -9.00
CA MET A 44 13.07 -16.88 -10.08
C MET A 44 14.34 -17.54 -9.58
N ASN A 45 14.86 -18.50 -10.35
CA ASN A 45 16.08 -19.24 -10.00
C ASN A 45 16.04 -19.82 -8.57
N ASN A 46 14.93 -20.45 -8.18
CA ASN A 46 14.67 -21.02 -6.85
C ASN A 46 14.75 -20.02 -5.67
N LYS A 47 14.59 -18.72 -5.94
CA LYS A 47 14.55 -17.67 -4.92
C LYS A 47 13.34 -16.75 -5.13
N PHE A 48 12.83 -16.18 -4.05
CA PHE A 48 11.81 -15.15 -4.16
C PHE A 48 12.38 -13.91 -4.87
N ASP A 49 11.60 -13.35 -5.79
CA ASP A 49 11.96 -12.11 -6.50
C ASP A 49 11.72 -10.89 -5.61
N TYR A 50 12.67 -10.67 -4.69
CA TYR A 50 12.62 -9.49 -3.81
C TYR A 50 12.87 -8.18 -4.57
N THR A 51 13.54 -8.22 -5.71
CA THR A 51 13.81 -7.01 -6.50
C THR A 51 12.51 -6.42 -7.01
N ALA A 52 11.67 -7.24 -7.66
CA ALA A 52 10.36 -6.80 -8.12
C ALA A 52 9.44 -6.36 -6.98
N LEU A 53 9.52 -7.01 -5.82
CA LEU A 53 8.77 -6.60 -4.63
C LEU A 53 9.21 -5.20 -4.15
N ILE A 54 10.52 -4.96 -4.03
CA ILE A 54 11.06 -3.66 -3.62
C ILE A 54 10.66 -2.57 -4.62
N GLU A 55 10.74 -2.84 -5.93
CA GLU A 55 10.31 -1.90 -6.95
C GLU A 55 8.83 -1.53 -6.78
N LEU A 56 7.94 -2.51 -6.58
CA LEU A 56 6.52 -2.27 -6.32
C LEU A 56 6.29 -1.39 -5.09
N LEU A 57 6.99 -1.66 -4.00
CA LEU A 57 6.86 -0.87 -2.77
C LEU A 57 7.39 0.57 -2.98
N CYS A 58 8.52 0.73 -3.69
CA CYS A 58 9.07 2.05 -4.02
C CYS A 58 8.15 2.86 -4.93
N GLU A 59 7.47 2.24 -5.90
CA GLU A 59 6.50 2.91 -6.76
C GLU A 59 5.30 3.45 -5.97
N ASN A 60 4.91 2.74 -4.92
CA ASN A 60 3.74 3.08 -4.13
C ASN A 60 4.05 3.94 -2.89
N ILE A 61 5.31 4.15 -2.54
CA ILE A 61 5.72 4.82 -1.30
C ILE A 61 5.18 6.26 -1.20
N THR A 62 5.18 7.03 -2.29
CA THR A 62 4.68 8.41 -2.28
C THR A 62 3.18 8.46 -2.06
N ASN A 63 2.44 7.54 -2.66
CA ASN A 63 1.00 7.43 -2.51
C ASN A 63 0.60 6.97 -1.10
N TYR A 64 1.46 6.18 -0.45
CA TYR A 64 1.26 5.78 0.93
C TYR A 64 1.57 6.92 1.92
N VAL A 65 2.71 7.61 1.76
CA VAL A 65 3.23 8.60 2.72
C VAL A 65 2.51 9.94 2.62
N PHE A 66 2.16 10.37 1.42
CA PHE A 66 1.59 11.70 1.16
C PHE A 66 0.15 11.62 0.68
N SER A 67 -0.56 12.74 0.86
CA SER A 67 -1.93 12.88 0.39
C SER A 67 -2.02 12.82 -1.16
N ARG A 68 -3.21 12.50 -1.65
CA ARG A 68 -3.49 12.53 -3.10
C ARG A 68 -3.22 13.89 -3.71
N LYS A 69 -3.52 14.96 -2.97
CA LYS A 69 -3.28 16.35 -3.40
C LYS A 69 -1.78 16.62 -3.58
N GLU A 70 -0.95 16.24 -2.61
CA GLU A 70 0.50 16.43 -2.70
C GLU A 70 1.13 15.64 -3.86
N ASN A 71 0.68 14.41 -4.08
CA ASN A 71 1.12 13.60 -5.22
C ASN A 71 0.72 14.24 -6.55
N LEU A 72 -0.50 14.74 -6.67
CA LEU A 72 -0.98 15.44 -7.88
C LEU A 72 -0.16 16.70 -8.15
N GLU A 73 0.00 17.55 -7.15
CA GLU A 73 0.81 18.78 -7.25
C GLU A 73 2.27 18.49 -7.63
N ALA A 74 2.86 17.42 -7.05
CA ALA A 74 4.23 17.03 -7.39
C ALA A 74 4.33 16.52 -8.82
N SER A 75 3.31 15.82 -9.30
CA SER A 75 3.22 15.36 -10.70
C SER A 75 3.15 16.54 -11.68
N GLU A 76 2.23 17.48 -11.44
CA GLU A 76 2.06 18.67 -12.25
C GLU A 76 3.33 19.53 -12.32
N LYS A 77 4.01 19.64 -11.19
CA LYS A 77 5.29 20.40 -11.09
C LYS A 77 6.52 19.58 -11.53
N ARG A 78 6.35 18.35 -12.02
CA ARG A 78 7.43 17.41 -12.38
C ARG A 78 8.44 17.17 -11.25
N LYS A 79 7.96 17.09 -10.00
CA LYS A 79 8.76 16.93 -8.77
C LYS A 79 8.53 15.60 -8.06
N ILE A 80 7.99 14.60 -8.73
CA ILE A 80 7.72 13.27 -8.15
C ILE A 80 8.99 12.66 -7.56
N SER A 81 10.14 12.75 -8.24
CA SER A 81 11.41 12.23 -7.72
C SER A 81 11.80 12.88 -6.37
N ASN A 82 11.56 14.17 -6.22
CA ASN A 82 11.80 14.88 -4.95
C ASN A 82 10.84 14.39 -3.86
N LEU A 83 9.58 14.12 -4.22
CA LEU A 83 8.59 13.59 -3.30
C LEU A 83 8.97 12.16 -2.85
N THR A 84 9.45 11.32 -3.77
CA THR A 84 9.95 9.98 -3.47
C THR A 84 11.12 10.02 -2.48
N ILE A 85 12.08 10.91 -2.69
CA ILE A 85 13.20 11.08 -1.76
C ILE A 85 12.72 11.50 -0.37
N LYS A 86 11.73 12.40 -0.30
CA LYS A 86 11.11 12.79 0.98
C LYS A 86 10.41 11.61 1.64
N ALA A 87 9.63 10.83 0.89
CA ALA A 87 8.95 9.65 1.40
C ALA A 87 9.95 8.65 2.03
N ILE A 88 11.03 8.35 1.33
CA ILE A 88 12.10 7.46 1.84
C ILE A 88 12.73 8.01 3.12
N LYS A 89 12.94 9.33 3.20
CA LYS A 89 13.48 9.96 4.41
C LYS A 89 12.52 9.86 5.59
N GLU A 90 11.23 10.10 5.39
CA GLU A 90 10.22 9.95 6.44
C GLU A 90 10.17 8.50 6.94
N PHE A 91 10.21 7.54 6.03
CA PHE A 91 10.30 6.11 6.36
C PHE A 91 11.52 5.76 7.20
N ARG A 92 12.68 6.37 6.91
CA ARG A 92 13.94 6.12 7.66
C ARG A 92 13.96 6.77 9.03
N LYS A 93 13.29 7.89 9.25
CA LYS A 93 13.22 8.55 10.56
C LYS A 93 12.55 7.67 11.61
N ILE A 94 11.56 6.88 11.19
CA ILE A 94 10.84 5.97 12.08
C ILE A 94 11.76 4.85 12.61
N LYS A 95 12.85 4.54 11.90
CA LYS A 95 13.80 3.47 12.25
C LYS A 95 14.74 3.77 13.40
N ASN A 96 14.90 5.03 13.82
CA ASN A 96 15.95 5.44 14.75
C ASN A 96 15.52 5.48 16.22
N GLU A 97 14.27 5.20 16.52
CA GLU A 97 13.74 5.23 17.89
C GLU A 97 13.25 3.83 18.29
N ASP A 98 14.15 3.03 18.86
CA ASP A 98 13.83 1.75 19.57
C ASP A 98 13.44 0.53 18.69
N ASP A 99 14.13 0.26 17.58
CA ASP A 99 13.63 -0.80 16.72
C ASP A 99 14.42 -2.12 16.76
N ASN A 100 13.85 -3.09 17.48
CA ASN A 100 14.08 -4.52 17.29
C ASN A 100 13.14 -5.14 16.22
N GLY A 101 12.35 -4.33 15.48
CA GLY A 101 11.28 -4.79 14.61
C GLY A 101 11.17 -4.07 13.26
N SER A 102 12.17 -4.22 12.38
CA SER A 102 12.27 -3.52 11.09
C SER A 102 11.26 -3.93 10.01
N GLY A 103 10.15 -4.56 10.35
CA GLY A 103 9.17 -5.07 9.37
C GLY A 103 7.83 -4.32 9.31
N GLY A 104 7.53 -3.48 10.30
CA GLY A 104 6.20 -2.87 10.44
C GLY A 104 5.81 -1.99 9.26
N GLU A 105 6.67 -1.03 8.92
CA GLU A 105 6.36 -0.05 7.86
C GLU A 105 6.31 -0.66 6.46
N LEU A 106 7.19 -1.62 6.17
CA LEU A 106 7.13 -2.36 4.90
C LEU A 106 5.85 -3.18 4.83
N GLY A 107 5.42 -3.77 5.94
CA GLY A 107 4.14 -4.45 6.06
C GLY A 107 2.95 -3.51 5.83
N GLU A 108 3.02 -2.28 6.33
CA GLU A 108 1.97 -1.27 6.14
C GLU A 108 1.84 -0.83 4.66
N ILE A 109 2.95 -0.59 3.94
CA ILE A 109 2.88 -0.30 2.48
C ILE A 109 2.36 -1.53 1.73
N LEU A 110 2.79 -2.72 2.11
CA LEU A 110 2.32 -3.94 1.48
C LEU A 110 0.82 -4.11 1.68
N LEU A 111 0.33 -3.93 2.91
CA LEU A 111 -1.10 -3.95 3.22
C LEU A 111 -1.87 -2.93 2.39
N TYR A 112 -1.40 -1.68 2.34
CA TYR A 112 -1.98 -0.63 1.50
C TYR A 112 -2.06 -1.06 0.03
N THR A 113 -0.98 -1.64 -0.51
CA THR A 113 -0.93 -2.11 -1.89
C THR A 113 -1.97 -3.21 -2.16
N PHE A 114 -2.15 -4.15 -1.22
CA PHE A 114 -3.18 -5.19 -1.31
C PHE A 114 -4.59 -4.61 -1.23
N LEU A 115 -4.85 -3.72 -0.28
CA LEU A 115 -6.16 -3.10 -0.09
C LEU A 115 -6.62 -2.37 -1.36
N GLU A 116 -5.76 -1.55 -1.96
CA GLU A 116 -6.10 -0.83 -3.18
C GLU A 116 -6.16 -1.74 -4.42
N SER A 117 -5.20 -2.67 -4.58
CA SER A 117 -5.13 -3.48 -5.81
C SER A 117 -6.13 -4.62 -5.83
N ARG A 118 -6.48 -5.21 -4.67
CA ARG A 118 -7.31 -6.41 -4.61
C ARG A 118 -8.72 -6.17 -4.08
N LEU A 119 -8.86 -5.31 -3.10
CA LEU A 119 -10.15 -5.07 -2.45
C LEU A 119 -10.86 -3.80 -2.93
N ASN A 120 -10.30 -3.06 -3.89
CA ASN A 120 -10.83 -1.76 -4.32
C ASN A 120 -11.08 -0.81 -3.13
N ALA A 121 -10.27 -0.95 -2.09
CA ALA A 121 -10.36 -0.12 -0.90
C ALA A 121 -9.45 1.10 -1.07
N PHE A 122 -10.03 2.24 -1.48
CA PHE A 122 -9.29 3.44 -1.82
C PHE A 122 -8.77 4.16 -0.57
N LYS A 123 -7.47 4.42 -0.53
CA LYS A 123 -6.88 5.16 0.59
C LYS A 123 -7.47 6.58 0.67
N LEU A 124 -7.99 6.93 1.83
CA LEU A 124 -8.35 8.30 2.20
C LEU A 124 -7.20 8.96 2.94
N LEU A 125 -6.72 8.33 4.01
CA LEU A 125 -5.61 8.80 4.84
C LEU A 125 -4.74 7.63 5.24
N SER A 126 -3.42 7.83 5.27
CA SER A 126 -2.48 6.89 5.86
C SER A 126 -2.11 7.30 7.28
N LYS A 127 -1.53 6.37 8.03
CA LYS A 127 -0.94 6.65 9.34
C LYS A 127 0.11 7.76 9.26
N MET A 128 0.87 7.82 8.16
CA MET A 128 1.88 8.84 7.94
C MET A 128 1.28 10.24 7.79
N GLU A 129 0.13 10.37 7.13
CA GLU A 129 -0.60 11.63 6.99
C GLU A 129 -1.25 12.08 8.30
N LEU A 130 -1.58 11.14 9.18
CA LEU A 130 -2.20 11.43 10.48
C LEU A 130 -1.19 11.89 11.54
N LYS A 131 0.11 11.69 11.32
CA LYS A 131 1.15 12.17 12.24
C LYS A 131 1.23 13.69 12.18
N THR A 132 0.92 14.35 13.29
CA THR A 132 1.05 15.81 13.45
C THR A 132 2.47 16.22 13.79
N ASN A 133 3.22 15.34 14.45
CA ASN A 133 4.63 15.47 14.78
C ASN A 133 5.39 14.18 14.51
N SER A 134 6.69 14.27 14.22
CA SER A 134 7.56 13.11 13.98
C SER A 134 7.70 12.19 15.21
N SER A 135 7.44 12.70 16.42
CA SER A 135 7.46 11.96 17.69
C SER A 135 6.11 11.36 18.08
N ASP A 136 5.03 11.71 17.37
CA ASP A 136 3.70 11.18 17.69
C ASP A 136 3.55 9.76 17.15
N TYR A 137 3.51 8.80 18.08
CA TYR A 137 3.15 7.43 17.75
C TYR A 137 1.62 7.31 17.72
N ILE A 138 1.04 7.31 16.52
CA ILE A 138 -0.40 7.08 16.37
C ILE A 138 -0.67 5.61 16.64
N LYS A 139 -1.27 5.34 17.80
CA LYS A 139 -1.72 3.99 18.17
C LYS A 139 -3.14 3.79 17.63
N GLY A 140 -3.35 2.70 16.91
CA GLY A 140 -4.69 2.17 16.69
C GLY A 140 -5.22 2.15 15.25
N ALA A 141 -4.62 2.85 14.29
CA ALA A 141 -5.01 2.74 12.87
C ALA A 141 -3.82 2.93 11.93
N ASP A 142 -3.67 2.05 10.96
CA ASP A 142 -2.62 2.13 9.93
C ASP A 142 -3.05 2.95 8.71
N GLY A 143 -4.35 3.20 8.57
CA GLY A 143 -4.93 4.03 7.52
C GLY A 143 -6.45 4.02 7.55
N ILE A 144 -7.03 4.92 6.78
CA ILE A 144 -8.47 5.01 6.54
C ILE A 144 -8.70 4.78 5.06
N TYR A 145 -9.59 3.84 4.74
CA TYR A 145 -9.88 3.42 3.37
C TYR A 145 -11.39 3.51 3.12
N LEU A 146 -11.76 3.90 1.92
CA LEU A 146 -13.12 3.80 1.42
C LEU A 146 -13.23 2.50 0.62
N TYR A 147 -14.13 1.63 1.03
CA TYR A 147 -14.49 0.42 0.31
C TYR A 147 -15.87 0.61 -0.32
N GLU A 148 -15.97 0.42 -1.63
CA GLU A 148 -17.24 0.39 -2.33
C GLU A 148 -17.76 -1.06 -2.32
N TYR A 149 -18.85 -1.26 -1.61
CA TYR A 149 -19.53 -2.55 -1.57
C TYR A 149 -20.51 -2.60 -2.76
N GLU A 150 -20.29 -3.53 -3.66
CA GLU A 150 -21.31 -3.86 -4.68
C GLU A 150 -22.31 -4.82 -4.01
N ASP A 151 -23.53 -4.34 -3.76
CA ASP A 151 -24.64 -5.23 -3.39
C ASP A 151 -24.96 -6.13 -4.60
N GLU A 152 -24.79 -7.44 -4.44
CA GLU A 152 -25.20 -8.46 -5.42
C GLU A 152 -26.74 -8.61 -5.49
#